data_c7628bc3344d11375683389e9cf665ad
#
_entry.id   c7628bc3344d11375683389e9cf665ad
#
_cell.length_a   1.000
_cell.length_b   1.000
_cell.length_c   1.000
_cell.angle_alpha   90.00
_cell.angle_beta   90.00
_cell.angle_gamma   90.00
#
_symmetry.space_group_name_H-M   'P 1'
#
loop_
_entity.id
_entity.type
_entity.pdbx_description
1 polymer ?
#
loop_
_entity_poly.entity_id
_entity_poly.type
_entity_poly.pdbx_seq_one_letter_code
_entity_poly.pdbx_strand_id
1 'polypeptide(L)'
;MGPLLIDFEGISLTDDDKKLLQNPLVAGVILFSRNYQEPKQLNELIKQIRAATNERLLISVDHEGGRVQRFKQGFTLIPPAQAFAELNDLEHAKSLAFDAGWVLAMELIAFDIDLSYTPVLDLGHDCLAIGTRSFHHDADIAYQIASSMIDGMHAAGMKTTGKHFPGHGHVIADSHKETPIDDREKSVIEQDMQIFAKLIADNKLDAIMPAHVIYPAFDDKPASGSSYWLKTVLRQQLHFKGVTFSDDLSMEGASVMGNHAQRAQVALTAGCDLLLACNNRQGSLAILEQLMILDKNQSLKTNKAKLLLSKTKITFDELTKSLEWRYCRDKLTKLNEKWADYASSNH
;
A
#
# COMPACT_ATOMS: atom_id res chain seq x y z
N MET A 1 -12.24 2.98 -16.54
CA MET A 1 -10.79 3.14 -16.28
C MET A 1 -10.13 1.79 -16.50
N GLY A 2 -8.90 1.77 -16.98
CA GLY A 2 -8.08 0.56 -17.09
C GLY A 2 -7.38 0.18 -15.78
N PRO A 3 -6.39 -0.70 -15.85
CA PRO A 3 -5.77 -1.23 -14.63
C PRO A 3 -4.57 -0.43 -14.11
N LEU A 4 -4.06 0.60 -14.81
CA LEU A 4 -2.74 1.17 -14.56
C LEU A 4 -2.78 2.34 -13.57
N LEU A 5 -1.94 2.28 -12.53
CA LEU A 5 -1.59 3.42 -11.70
C LEU A 5 -0.16 3.84 -12.03
N ILE A 6 0.04 5.15 -12.16
CA ILE A 6 1.32 5.77 -12.52
C ILE A 6 1.73 6.83 -11.51
N ASP A 7 2.94 7.32 -11.64
CA ASP A 7 3.46 8.46 -10.88
C ASP A 7 3.91 9.60 -11.80
N PHE A 8 4.39 10.68 -11.20
CA PHE A 8 5.05 11.78 -11.89
C PHE A 8 6.13 12.43 -10.99
N GLU A 9 7.02 13.22 -11.63
CA GLU A 9 8.25 13.69 -10.95
C GLU A 9 8.06 14.94 -10.11
N GLY A 10 7.14 15.82 -10.49
CA GLY A 10 7.08 17.19 -9.96
C GLY A 10 6.09 17.38 -8.82
N ILE A 11 6.11 18.57 -8.27
CA ILE A 11 5.13 19.10 -7.30
C ILE A 11 3.90 19.72 -8.00
N SER A 12 3.86 19.68 -9.32
CA SER A 12 2.74 20.08 -10.19
C SER A 12 2.76 19.25 -11.45
N LEU A 13 1.62 19.10 -12.13
CA LEU A 13 1.52 18.36 -13.37
C LEU A 13 2.08 19.15 -14.55
N THR A 14 2.90 18.51 -15.37
CA THR A 14 3.23 18.97 -16.72
C THR A 14 2.07 18.72 -17.69
N ASP A 15 2.12 19.30 -18.89
CA ASP A 15 1.10 19.03 -19.91
C ASP A 15 1.15 17.59 -20.41
N ASP A 16 2.33 16.96 -20.39
CA ASP A 16 2.47 15.55 -20.74
C ASP A 16 1.92 14.63 -19.66
N ASP A 17 2.05 14.99 -18.37
CA ASP A 17 1.39 14.27 -17.27
C ASP A 17 -0.15 14.35 -17.42
N LYS A 18 -0.70 15.54 -17.72
CA LYS A 18 -2.15 15.71 -17.94
C LYS A 18 -2.66 14.85 -19.10
N LYS A 19 -1.93 14.81 -20.23
CA LYS A 19 -2.27 13.93 -21.37
C LYS A 19 -2.25 12.45 -20.98
N LEU A 20 -1.25 12.04 -20.19
CA LEU A 20 -1.11 10.67 -19.74
C LEU A 20 -2.28 10.26 -18.83
N LEU A 21 -2.70 11.15 -17.91
CA LEU A 21 -3.85 10.91 -17.03
C LEU A 21 -5.18 10.81 -17.79
N GLN A 22 -5.28 11.39 -18.98
CA GLN A 22 -6.48 11.28 -19.85
C GLN A 22 -6.57 9.94 -20.57
N ASN A 23 -5.51 9.11 -20.56
CA ASN A 23 -5.56 7.80 -21.18
C ASN A 23 -6.56 6.90 -20.43
N PRO A 24 -7.53 6.27 -21.11
CA PRO A 24 -8.56 5.46 -20.46
C PRO A 24 -8.04 4.22 -19.75
N LEU A 25 -6.78 3.81 -19.98
CA LEU A 25 -6.13 2.70 -19.29
C LEU A 25 -5.46 3.13 -17.99
N VAL A 26 -5.37 4.41 -17.69
CA VAL A 26 -4.91 4.93 -16.40
C VAL A 26 -6.09 4.96 -15.43
N ALA A 27 -5.94 4.26 -14.31
CA ALA A 27 -6.92 4.17 -13.24
C ALA A 27 -6.65 5.14 -12.10
N GLY A 28 -5.41 5.56 -11.94
CA GLY A 28 -5.02 6.42 -10.83
C GLY A 28 -3.56 6.82 -10.82
N VAL A 29 -3.20 7.47 -9.73
CA VAL A 29 -1.83 7.92 -9.46
C VAL A 29 -1.38 7.47 -8.07
N ILE A 30 -0.09 7.26 -7.93
CA ILE A 30 0.59 7.13 -6.64
C ILE A 30 1.50 8.33 -6.42
N LEU A 31 1.41 8.93 -5.24
CA LEU A 31 2.22 10.06 -4.82
C LEU A 31 3.42 9.62 -3.97
N PHE A 32 4.53 10.32 -4.13
CA PHE A 32 5.77 10.11 -3.39
C PHE A 32 6.20 11.39 -2.66
N SER A 33 7.24 11.30 -1.83
CA SER A 33 7.79 12.46 -1.12
C SER A 33 8.22 13.59 -2.07
N ARG A 34 8.65 13.27 -3.29
CA ARG A 34 9.00 14.27 -4.32
C ARG A 34 7.82 15.12 -4.81
N ASN A 35 6.58 14.64 -4.60
CA ASN A 35 5.37 15.35 -4.97
C ASN A 35 4.84 16.25 -3.84
N TYR A 36 5.55 16.33 -2.72
CA TYR A 36 5.14 17.06 -1.54
C TYR A 36 6.19 18.09 -1.10
N GLN A 37 5.75 19.32 -0.90
CA GLN A 37 6.53 20.40 -0.31
C GLN A 37 5.86 20.93 0.96
N GLU A 38 4.58 21.25 0.89
CA GLU A 38 3.76 21.76 2.00
C GLU A 38 2.28 21.46 1.75
N PRO A 39 1.41 21.54 2.77
CA PRO A 39 -0.03 21.27 2.64
C PRO A 39 -0.74 22.05 1.52
N LYS A 40 -0.43 23.34 1.37
CA LYS A 40 -1.03 24.18 0.35
C LYS A 40 -0.66 23.71 -1.06
N GLN A 41 0.61 23.41 -1.29
CA GLN A 41 1.08 22.91 -2.59
C GLN A 41 0.44 21.56 -2.91
N LEU A 42 0.36 20.64 -1.93
CA LEU A 42 -0.29 19.34 -2.14
C LEU A 42 -1.75 19.52 -2.58
N ASN A 43 -2.49 20.40 -1.92
CA ASN A 43 -3.89 20.69 -2.30
C ASN A 43 -4.01 21.16 -3.75
N GLU A 44 -3.10 22.04 -4.21
CA GLU A 44 -3.11 22.50 -5.61
C GLU A 44 -2.74 21.38 -6.58
N LEU A 45 -1.80 20.51 -6.24
CA LEU A 45 -1.47 19.34 -7.05
C LEU A 45 -2.67 18.39 -7.18
N ILE A 46 -3.35 18.07 -6.07
CA ILE A 46 -4.55 17.22 -6.08
C ILE A 46 -5.64 17.81 -6.96
N LYS A 47 -5.89 19.14 -6.87
CA LYS A 47 -6.83 19.82 -7.77
C LYS A 47 -6.45 19.67 -9.25
N GLN A 48 -5.17 19.77 -9.59
CA GLN A 48 -4.70 19.57 -10.96
C GLN A 48 -4.97 18.13 -11.42
N ILE A 49 -4.72 17.11 -10.58
CA ILE A 49 -5.00 15.71 -10.91
C ILE A 49 -6.51 15.51 -11.14
N ARG A 50 -7.35 16.05 -10.24
CA ARG A 50 -8.81 15.94 -10.36
C ARG A 50 -9.36 16.65 -11.62
N ALA A 51 -8.73 17.74 -12.02
CA ALA A 51 -9.12 18.52 -13.21
C ALA A 51 -8.56 17.93 -14.53
N ALA A 52 -7.58 17.03 -14.48
CA ALA A 52 -6.94 16.48 -15.66
C ALA A 52 -7.88 15.56 -16.49
N THR A 53 -8.90 14.98 -15.87
CA THR A 53 -9.85 14.06 -16.51
C THR A 53 -11.24 14.18 -15.90
N ASN A 54 -12.27 13.80 -16.67
CA ASN A 54 -13.65 13.72 -16.18
C ASN A 54 -13.90 12.49 -15.28
N GLU A 55 -13.05 11.47 -15.35
CA GLU A 55 -13.12 10.30 -14.48
C GLU A 55 -12.43 10.61 -13.16
N ARG A 56 -13.03 10.17 -12.05
CA ARG A 56 -12.39 10.26 -10.73
C ARG A 56 -11.30 9.19 -10.61
N LEU A 57 -10.05 9.56 -10.86
CA LEU A 57 -8.89 8.71 -10.70
C LEU A 57 -8.70 8.35 -9.21
N LEU A 58 -8.18 7.13 -8.94
CA LEU A 58 -7.71 6.75 -7.61
C LEU A 58 -6.42 7.51 -7.30
N ILE A 59 -6.39 8.30 -6.23
CA ILE A 59 -5.16 8.92 -5.74
C ILE A 59 -4.70 8.17 -4.50
N SER A 60 -3.47 7.69 -4.56
CA SER A 60 -2.89 6.83 -3.53
C SER A 60 -1.49 7.28 -3.12
N VAL A 61 -1.01 6.76 -1.99
CA VAL A 61 0.31 7.07 -1.44
C VAL A 61 0.79 5.93 -0.55
N ASP A 62 2.10 5.74 -0.40
CA ASP A 62 2.67 4.95 0.69
C ASP A 62 2.79 5.83 1.95
N HIS A 63 1.85 5.71 2.85
CA HIS A 63 1.78 6.48 4.08
C HIS A 63 1.48 5.52 5.23
N GLU A 64 2.52 4.77 5.65
CA GLU A 64 2.40 3.68 6.65
C GLU A 64 2.64 4.20 8.07
N GLY A 65 3.56 5.13 8.20
CA GLY A 65 4.16 5.62 9.42
C GLY A 65 5.68 5.34 9.46
N GLY A 66 6.35 5.82 10.49
CA GLY A 66 7.79 5.68 10.65
C GLY A 66 8.59 6.17 9.44
N ARG A 67 9.48 5.31 8.93
CA ARG A 67 10.32 5.66 7.77
C ARG A 67 9.55 5.72 6.44
N VAL A 68 8.40 5.05 6.34
CA VAL A 68 7.55 5.03 5.14
C VAL A 68 6.33 5.90 5.36
N GLN A 69 6.58 7.18 5.48
CA GLN A 69 5.58 8.23 5.52
C GLN A 69 6.00 9.34 4.55
N ARG A 70 5.25 9.52 3.44
CA ARG A 70 5.68 10.41 2.34
C ARG A 70 5.49 11.88 2.67
N PHE A 71 4.43 12.22 3.41
CA PHE A 71 4.14 13.58 3.82
C PHE A 71 4.39 13.74 5.32
N LYS A 72 5.28 14.64 5.71
CA LYS A 72 5.71 14.80 7.11
C LYS A 72 5.36 16.17 7.67
N GLN A 73 5.86 17.25 7.08
CA GLN A 73 5.56 18.60 7.56
C GLN A 73 4.06 18.91 7.38
N GLY A 74 3.38 19.30 8.45
CA GLY A 74 1.94 19.59 8.42
C GLY A 74 1.03 18.36 8.56
N PHE A 75 1.60 17.14 8.61
CA PHE A 75 0.92 15.89 8.91
C PHE A 75 1.34 15.37 10.29
N THR A 76 0.48 14.56 10.91
CA THR A 76 0.84 13.81 12.11
C THR A 76 1.88 12.76 11.74
N LEU A 77 2.99 12.71 12.48
CA LEU A 77 3.96 11.63 12.34
C LEU A 77 3.37 10.36 12.97
N ILE A 78 3.00 9.42 12.14
CA ILE A 78 2.49 8.11 12.58
C ILE A 78 3.67 7.28 13.07
N PRO A 79 3.61 6.67 14.26
CA PRO A 79 4.67 5.79 14.75
C PRO A 79 4.91 4.61 13.79
N PRO A 80 6.14 4.04 13.73
CA PRO A 80 6.35 2.79 13.01
C PRO A 80 5.53 1.67 13.64
N ALA A 81 5.13 0.67 12.85
CA ALA A 81 4.25 -0.40 13.30
C ALA A 81 4.78 -1.14 14.55
N GLN A 82 6.09 -1.38 14.63
CA GLN A 82 6.74 -1.99 15.78
C GLN A 82 6.51 -1.23 17.09
N ALA A 83 6.41 0.11 17.04
CA ALA A 83 6.25 0.92 18.25
C ALA A 83 4.98 0.60 19.05
N PHE A 84 3.94 0.10 18.39
CA PHE A 84 2.70 -0.29 19.07
C PHE A 84 2.89 -1.58 19.88
N ALA A 85 3.63 -2.55 19.37
CA ALA A 85 3.88 -3.82 20.05
C ALA A 85 4.82 -3.70 21.26
N GLU A 86 5.72 -2.70 21.25
CA GLU A 86 6.67 -2.45 22.36
C GLU A 86 6.02 -1.81 23.60
N LEU A 87 4.70 -1.59 23.59
CA LEU A 87 3.99 -0.98 24.73
C LEU A 87 3.77 -1.93 25.92
N ASN A 88 4.03 -3.23 25.78
CA ASN A 88 3.77 -4.26 26.81
C ASN A 88 2.32 -4.28 27.35
N ASP A 89 1.38 -3.64 26.66
CA ASP A 89 -0.05 -3.60 26.96
C ASP A 89 -0.81 -3.67 25.64
N LEU A 90 -1.31 -4.85 25.31
CA LEU A 90 -1.96 -5.12 24.03
C LEU A 90 -3.24 -4.31 23.80
N GLU A 91 -4.04 -4.09 24.85
CA GLU A 91 -5.27 -3.30 24.72
C GLU A 91 -4.95 -1.81 24.48
N HIS A 92 -3.91 -1.32 25.14
CA HIS A 92 -3.41 0.03 24.86
C HIS A 92 -2.80 0.14 23.46
N ALA A 93 -2.03 -0.85 23.01
CA ALA A 93 -1.48 -0.92 21.67
C ALA A 93 -2.58 -0.90 20.60
N LYS A 94 -3.64 -1.69 20.77
CA LYS A 94 -4.82 -1.72 19.90
C LYS A 94 -5.52 -0.37 19.82
N SER A 95 -5.73 0.28 20.98
CA SER A 95 -6.35 1.61 21.03
C SER A 95 -5.54 2.65 20.26
N LEU A 96 -4.22 2.66 20.43
CA LEU A 96 -3.33 3.58 19.71
C LEU A 96 -3.23 3.25 18.22
N ALA A 97 -3.27 1.98 17.85
CA ALA A 97 -3.28 1.57 16.44
C ALA A 97 -4.58 1.99 15.75
N PHE A 98 -5.73 1.90 16.42
CA PHE A 98 -6.99 2.48 15.93
C PHE A 98 -6.86 3.98 15.69
N ASP A 99 -6.37 4.73 16.68
CA ASP A 99 -6.16 6.17 16.55
C ASP A 99 -5.21 6.51 15.38
N ALA A 100 -4.14 5.72 15.21
CA ALA A 100 -3.19 5.91 14.14
C ALA A 100 -3.83 5.68 12.76
N GLY A 101 -4.58 4.60 12.58
CA GLY A 101 -5.31 4.32 11.35
C GLY A 101 -6.33 5.40 11.03
N TRP A 102 -7.06 5.87 12.03
CA TRP A 102 -8.04 6.93 11.85
C TRP A 102 -7.40 8.27 11.48
N VAL A 103 -6.35 8.71 12.21
CA VAL A 103 -5.64 9.97 11.92
C VAL A 103 -5.02 9.95 10.54
N LEU A 104 -4.28 8.88 10.22
CA LEU A 104 -3.67 8.68 8.91
C LEU A 104 -4.70 8.84 7.78
N ALA A 105 -5.83 8.14 7.90
CA ALA A 105 -6.87 8.16 6.89
C ALA A 105 -7.56 9.52 6.79
N MET A 106 -7.92 10.14 7.92
CA MET A 106 -8.58 11.45 7.94
C MET A 106 -7.71 12.55 7.35
N GLU A 107 -6.40 12.55 7.65
CA GLU A 107 -5.47 13.54 7.09
C GLU A 107 -5.33 13.38 5.57
N LEU A 108 -5.20 12.16 5.05
CA LEU A 108 -5.13 11.91 3.61
C LEU A 108 -6.44 12.28 2.90
N ILE A 109 -7.59 11.89 3.46
CA ILE A 109 -8.91 12.21 2.93
C ILE A 109 -9.14 13.74 2.89
N ALA A 110 -8.62 14.46 3.89
CA ALA A 110 -8.74 15.92 3.94
C ALA A 110 -8.01 16.64 2.79
N PHE A 111 -7.09 15.94 2.11
CA PHE A 111 -6.46 16.36 0.86
C PHE A 111 -7.05 15.68 -0.38
N ASP A 112 -8.22 15.01 -0.26
CA ASP A 112 -8.87 14.26 -1.35
C ASP A 112 -8.00 13.11 -1.91
N ILE A 113 -7.13 12.51 -1.06
CA ILE A 113 -6.38 11.29 -1.34
C ILE A 113 -7.21 10.10 -0.88
N ASP A 114 -7.37 9.11 -1.75
CA ASP A 114 -8.35 8.05 -1.57
C ASP A 114 -7.81 6.85 -0.78
N LEU A 115 -6.49 6.55 -0.88
CA LEU A 115 -5.93 5.29 -0.39
C LEU A 115 -4.50 5.47 0.13
N SER A 116 -4.17 4.82 1.25
CA SER A 116 -2.81 4.45 1.62
C SER A 116 -2.58 2.96 1.43
N TYR A 117 -1.38 2.57 0.94
CA TYR A 117 -0.99 1.16 0.86
C TYR A 117 -0.55 0.66 2.25
N THR A 118 -1.52 0.48 3.14
CA THR A 118 -1.35 0.08 4.54
C THR A 118 -2.52 -0.80 5.00
N PRO A 119 -2.33 -1.73 5.95
CA PRO A 119 -1.11 -1.99 6.73
C PRO A 119 -0.10 -2.91 6.06
N VAL A 120 1.15 -2.86 6.55
CA VAL A 120 2.16 -3.90 6.32
C VAL A 120 1.86 -5.07 7.25
N LEU A 121 1.70 -6.26 6.69
CA LEU A 121 1.31 -7.48 7.40
C LEU A 121 2.44 -8.52 7.44
N ASP A 122 3.62 -8.15 6.93
CA ASP A 122 4.82 -8.96 7.00
C ASP A 122 5.22 -9.15 8.46
N LEU A 123 5.58 -10.39 8.85
CA LEU A 123 5.96 -10.74 10.21
C LEU A 123 7.47 -10.70 10.40
N GLY A 124 7.92 -10.30 11.59
CA GLY A 124 9.33 -10.23 11.94
C GLY A 124 10.04 -8.95 11.48
N HIS A 125 11.26 -8.78 11.95
CA HIS A 125 12.05 -7.55 11.76
C HIS A 125 13.40 -7.81 11.07
N ASP A 126 13.68 -9.05 10.66
CA ASP A 126 14.97 -9.47 10.11
C ASP A 126 15.18 -8.93 8.68
N CYS A 127 14.11 -8.79 7.91
CA CYS A 127 14.16 -8.21 6.58
C CYS A 127 14.42 -6.70 6.66
N LEU A 128 15.54 -6.24 6.07
CA LEU A 128 15.90 -4.80 6.06
C LEU A 128 14.85 -3.92 5.35
N ALA A 129 14.16 -4.47 4.35
CA ALA A 129 13.09 -3.77 3.66
C ALA A 129 11.85 -3.60 4.53
N ILE A 130 11.58 -4.52 5.44
CA ILE A 130 10.44 -4.51 6.37
C ILE A 130 10.84 -3.86 7.71
N GLY A 131 11.71 -4.49 8.49
CA GLY A 131 12.19 -3.96 9.78
C GLY A 131 11.05 -3.42 10.64
N THR A 132 11.17 -2.18 11.08
CA THR A 132 10.18 -1.51 11.95
C THR A 132 8.80 -1.27 11.32
N ARG A 133 8.61 -1.61 10.04
CA ARG A 133 7.29 -1.60 9.36
C ARG A 133 6.41 -2.78 9.78
N SER A 134 6.98 -3.87 10.29
CA SER A 134 6.25 -5.00 10.86
C SER A 134 5.69 -4.65 12.24
N PHE A 135 4.47 -5.09 12.54
CA PHE A 135 3.90 -4.95 13.89
C PHE A 135 4.61 -5.85 14.89
N HIS A 136 4.78 -7.13 14.57
CA HIS A 136 5.36 -8.11 15.48
C HIS A 136 5.80 -9.37 14.72
N HIS A 137 6.65 -10.22 15.34
CA HIS A 137 6.99 -11.53 14.81
C HIS A 137 5.91 -12.60 15.09
N ASP A 138 5.12 -12.42 16.15
CA ASP A 138 3.98 -13.29 16.48
C ASP A 138 2.75 -12.85 15.66
N ALA A 139 2.19 -13.81 14.90
CA ALA A 139 1.08 -13.54 13.98
C ALA A 139 -0.21 -13.13 14.70
N ASP A 140 -0.47 -13.60 15.93
CA ASP A 140 -1.68 -13.27 16.68
C ASP A 140 -1.61 -11.87 17.28
N ILE A 141 -0.45 -11.47 17.78
CA ILE A 141 -0.21 -10.10 18.25
C ILE A 141 -0.27 -9.13 17.07
N ALA A 142 0.44 -9.41 15.98
CA ALA A 142 0.42 -8.59 14.77
C ALA A 142 -1.00 -8.44 14.21
N TYR A 143 -1.78 -9.53 14.15
CA TYR A 143 -3.17 -9.51 13.71
C TYR A 143 -4.04 -8.58 14.56
N GLN A 144 -3.94 -8.64 15.89
CA GLN A 144 -4.77 -7.84 16.79
C GLN A 144 -4.49 -6.34 16.63
N ILE A 145 -3.21 -5.96 16.54
CA ILE A 145 -2.81 -4.55 16.38
C ILE A 145 -3.18 -4.06 14.98
N ALA A 146 -2.83 -4.82 13.92
CA ALA A 146 -3.17 -4.46 12.54
C ALA A 146 -4.68 -4.37 12.31
N SER A 147 -5.46 -5.31 12.87
CA SER A 147 -6.94 -5.28 12.82
C SER A 147 -7.51 -4.00 13.41
N SER A 148 -6.97 -3.53 14.54
CA SER A 148 -7.41 -2.27 15.16
C SER A 148 -7.04 -1.05 14.30
N MET A 149 -5.84 -1.02 13.69
CA MET A 149 -5.47 0.03 12.74
C MET A 149 -6.40 0.08 11.53
N ILE A 150 -6.75 -1.08 10.98
CA ILE A 150 -7.72 -1.22 9.90
C ILE A 150 -9.09 -0.66 10.31
N ASP A 151 -9.55 -0.97 11.51
CA ASP A 151 -10.81 -0.43 12.03
C ASP A 151 -10.81 1.09 12.10
N GLY A 152 -9.69 1.69 12.50
CA GLY A 152 -9.51 3.14 12.48
C GLY A 152 -9.59 3.73 11.07
N MET A 153 -8.92 3.10 10.09
CA MET A 153 -8.99 3.53 8.70
C MET A 153 -10.41 3.41 8.14
N HIS A 154 -11.10 2.31 8.41
CA HIS A 154 -12.49 2.10 8.01
C HIS A 154 -13.45 3.10 8.67
N ALA A 155 -13.25 3.42 9.96
CA ALA A 155 -14.04 4.44 10.67
C ALA A 155 -13.90 5.83 10.03
N ALA A 156 -12.72 6.17 9.50
CA ALA A 156 -12.49 7.37 8.70
C ALA A 156 -13.12 7.31 7.30
N GLY A 157 -13.43 6.11 6.78
CA GLY A 157 -13.96 5.90 5.44
C GLY A 157 -12.91 5.64 4.36
N MET A 158 -11.69 5.28 4.75
CA MET A 158 -10.61 4.84 3.85
C MET A 158 -10.57 3.31 3.75
N LYS A 159 -10.33 2.81 2.54
CA LYS A 159 -10.09 1.41 2.24
C LYS A 159 -8.66 1.02 2.58
N THR A 160 -8.42 -0.29 2.83
CA THR A 160 -7.12 -0.80 3.30
C THR A 160 -6.45 -1.69 2.26
N THR A 161 -5.12 -1.75 2.31
CA THR A 161 -4.31 -2.63 1.44
C THR A 161 -3.30 -3.40 2.28
N GLY A 162 -3.55 -4.68 2.50
CA GLY A 162 -2.58 -5.56 3.17
C GLY A 162 -1.41 -5.92 2.26
N LYS A 163 -0.18 -5.82 2.77
CA LYS A 163 1.04 -6.10 2.00
C LYS A 163 2.15 -6.69 2.89
N HIS A 164 3.02 -7.52 2.35
CA HIS A 164 3.15 -8.02 0.96
C HIS A 164 2.84 -9.51 0.95
N PHE A 165 1.67 -9.87 0.45
CA PHE A 165 1.17 -11.25 0.46
C PHE A 165 2.09 -12.21 -0.30
N PRO A 166 2.39 -13.42 0.20
CA PRO A 166 1.89 -14.07 1.42
C PRO A 166 2.68 -13.74 2.70
N GLY A 167 3.74 -12.92 2.65
CA GLY A 167 4.60 -12.48 3.73
C GLY A 167 6.05 -12.31 3.26
N HIS A 168 6.69 -11.18 3.58
CA HIS A 168 8.04 -10.80 3.12
C HIS A 168 9.02 -10.59 4.29
N GLY A 169 8.58 -10.75 5.55
CA GLY A 169 9.32 -10.30 6.73
C GLY A 169 10.64 -11.01 7.03
N HIS A 170 10.86 -12.18 6.47
CA HIS A 170 12.05 -13.01 6.75
C HIS A 170 13.07 -13.07 5.60
N VAL A 171 12.77 -12.50 4.44
CA VAL A 171 13.70 -12.49 3.32
C VAL A 171 14.67 -11.33 3.46
N ILE A 172 15.96 -11.62 3.64
CA ILE A 172 17.01 -10.61 3.84
C ILE A 172 17.19 -9.77 2.56
N ALA A 173 17.07 -10.38 1.38
CA ALA A 173 17.21 -9.73 0.09
C ALA A 173 16.15 -8.63 -0.10
N ASP A 174 16.62 -7.47 -0.56
CA ASP A 174 15.77 -6.31 -0.84
C ASP A 174 15.19 -6.42 -2.25
N SER A 175 13.88 -6.56 -2.36
CA SER A 175 13.16 -6.65 -3.65
C SER A 175 13.32 -5.41 -4.55
N HIS A 176 13.84 -4.30 -4.02
CA HIS A 176 14.23 -3.15 -4.82
C HIS A 176 15.56 -3.35 -5.58
N LYS A 177 16.38 -4.31 -5.18
CA LYS A 177 17.74 -4.53 -5.70
C LYS A 177 17.92 -5.85 -6.45
N GLU A 178 17.17 -6.87 -6.08
CA GLU A 178 17.24 -8.21 -6.66
C GLU A 178 15.89 -8.92 -6.51
N THR A 179 15.72 -10.07 -7.16
CA THR A 179 14.53 -10.91 -6.93
C THR A 179 14.77 -11.78 -5.70
N PRO A 180 14.06 -11.52 -4.59
CA PRO A 180 14.24 -12.28 -3.38
C PRO A 180 13.64 -13.68 -3.51
N ILE A 181 14.29 -14.64 -2.85
CA ILE A 181 13.82 -16.03 -2.77
C ILE A 181 13.64 -16.39 -1.30
N ASP A 182 12.45 -16.85 -0.94
CA ASP A 182 12.15 -17.41 0.36
C ASP A 182 12.13 -18.94 0.26
N ASP A 183 13.22 -19.58 0.63
CA ASP A 183 13.44 -21.02 0.54
C ASP A 183 13.04 -21.78 1.82
N ARG A 184 12.36 -21.11 2.76
CA ARG A 184 11.90 -21.73 4.00
C ARG A 184 10.87 -22.84 3.74
N GLU A 185 10.73 -23.70 4.74
CA GLU A 185 9.75 -24.79 4.73
C GLU A 185 8.32 -24.26 4.49
N LYS A 186 7.54 -25.04 3.74
CA LYS A 186 6.15 -24.72 3.39
C LYS A 186 5.31 -24.31 4.60
N SER A 187 5.41 -25.07 5.71
CA SER A 187 4.67 -24.82 6.95
C SER A 187 4.98 -23.47 7.59
N VAL A 188 6.21 -22.98 7.45
CA VAL A 188 6.64 -21.68 7.99
C VAL A 188 6.05 -20.52 7.17
N ILE A 189 6.08 -20.63 5.84
CA ILE A 189 5.45 -19.66 4.95
C ILE A 189 3.92 -19.62 5.14
N GLU A 190 3.30 -20.79 5.35
CA GLU A 190 1.88 -20.88 5.69
C GLU A 190 1.55 -20.20 7.03
N GLN A 191 2.47 -20.22 8.01
CA GLN A 191 2.29 -19.47 9.25
C GLN A 191 2.33 -17.95 9.03
N ASP A 192 3.28 -17.45 8.23
CA ASP A 192 3.33 -16.03 7.89
C ASP A 192 2.06 -15.55 7.16
N MET A 193 1.50 -16.41 6.31
CA MET A 193 0.26 -16.11 5.59
C MET A 193 -0.99 -16.05 6.49
N GLN A 194 -0.95 -16.61 7.71
CA GLN A 194 -2.14 -16.69 8.58
C GLN A 194 -2.71 -15.33 8.94
N ILE A 195 -1.88 -14.29 9.07
CA ILE A 195 -2.39 -12.93 9.35
C ILE A 195 -3.29 -12.43 8.22
N PHE A 196 -2.90 -12.66 6.97
CA PHE A 196 -3.74 -12.35 5.81
C PHE A 196 -5.02 -13.17 5.82
N ALA A 197 -4.91 -14.48 6.06
CA ALA A 197 -6.06 -15.37 6.08
C ALA A 197 -7.12 -14.95 7.11
N LYS A 198 -6.69 -14.60 8.34
CA LYS A 198 -7.57 -14.11 9.40
C LYS A 198 -8.24 -12.78 9.03
N LEU A 199 -7.47 -11.80 8.56
CA LEU A 199 -8.01 -10.50 8.16
C LEU A 199 -8.95 -10.59 6.96
N ILE A 200 -8.72 -11.52 6.02
CA ILE A 200 -9.62 -11.81 4.90
C ILE A 200 -10.94 -12.42 5.41
N ALA A 201 -10.85 -13.41 6.31
CA ALA A 201 -12.04 -14.07 6.88
C ALA A 201 -12.93 -13.07 7.65
N ASP A 202 -12.32 -12.09 8.31
CA ASP A 202 -13.00 -11.02 9.04
C ASP A 202 -13.46 -9.85 8.15
N ASN A 203 -13.26 -9.95 6.81
CA ASN A 203 -13.57 -8.88 5.85
C ASN A 203 -12.90 -7.55 6.15
N LYS A 204 -11.69 -7.57 6.68
CA LYS A 204 -10.89 -6.38 7.04
C LYS A 204 -10.07 -5.82 5.88
N LEU A 205 -9.71 -6.64 4.88
CA LEU A 205 -8.90 -6.21 3.75
C LEU A 205 -9.75 -5.89 2.54
N ASP A 206 -9.67 -4.66 2.04
CA ASP A 206 -10.31 -4.22 0.81
C ASP A 206 -9.44 -4.48 -0.41
N ALA A 207 -8.13 -4.39 -0.23
CA ALA A 207 -7.14 -4.72 -1.25
C ALA A 207 -5.96 -5.51 -0.66
N ILE A 208 -5.24 -6.20 -1.54
CA ILE A 208 -4.00 -6.92 -1.23
C ILE A 208 -2.96 -6.60 -2.29
N MET A 209 -1.71 -6.42 -1.84
CA MET A 209 -0.54 -6.28 -2.69
C MET A 209 0.37 -7.50 -2.45
N PRO A 210 0.59 -8.36 -3.48
CA PRO A 210 1.50 -9.50 -3.40
C PRO A 210 2.95 -9.07 -3.51
N ALA A 211 3.84 -9.82 -2.88
CA ALA A 211 5.28 -9.59 -2.89
C ALA A 211 5.92 -9.95 -4.24
N HIS A 212 7.00 -9.23 -4.59
CA HIS A 212 7.94 -9.66 -5.64
C HIS A 212 8.96 -10.66 -5.08
N VAL A 213 8.48 -11.73 -4.45
CA VAL A 213 9.28 -12.79 -3.83
C VAL A 213 8.89 -14.13 -4.41
N ILE A 214 9.88 -14.98 -4.70
CA ILE A 214 9.69 -16.37 -5.12
C ILE A 214 9.67 -17.25 -3.88
N TYR A 215 8.72 -18.16 -3.81
CA TYR A 215 8.56 -19.17 -2.74
C TYR A 215 8.64 -20.57 -3.36
N PRO A 216 9.85 -21.14 -3.53
CA PRO A 216 10.06 -22.38 -4.30
C PRO A 216 9.29 -23.60 -3.76
N ALA A 217 8.95 -23.60 -2.47
CA ALA A 217 8.09 -24.62 -1.87
C ALA A 217 6.66 -24.66 -2.45
N PHE A 218 6.25 -23.61 -3.22
CA PHE A 218 4.89 -23.46 -3.77
C PHE A 218 4.88 -23.20 -5.28
N ASP A 219 5.69 -22.26 -5.79
CA ASP A 219 5.75 -21.87 -7.19
C ASP A 219 7.14 -21.30 -7.53
N ASP A 220 7.52 -21.40 -8.80
CA ASP A 220 8.80 -20.88 -9.33
C ASP A 220 8.74 -19.40 -9.77
N LYS A 221 7.56 -18.77 -9.61
CA LYS A 221 7.31 -17.37 -9.94
C LYS A 221 7.15 -16.51 -8.69
N PRO A 222 7.49 -15.21 -8.76
CA PRO A 222 7.20 -14.31 -7.66
C PRO A 222 5.69 -14.26 -7.40
N ALA A 223 5.26 -14.09 -6.15
CA ALA A 223 3.85 -14.13 -5.79
C ALA A 223 2.98 -13.17 -6.62
N SER A 224 3.51 -11.99 -6.95
CA SER A 224 2.85 -10.98 -7.82
C SER A 224 2.67 -11.41 -9.28
N GLY A 225 3.42 -12.41 -9.75
CA GLY A 225 3.34 -12.98 -11.10
C GLY A 225 2.82 -14.43 -11.15
N SER A 226 2.36 -14.97 -10.03
CA SER A 226 1.96 -16.35 -9.86
C SER A 226 0.45 -16.55 -9.85
N SER A 227 -0.08 -17.29 -10.83
CA SER A 227 -1.48 -17.73 -10.82
C SER A 227 -1.79 -18.68 -9.65
N TYR A 228 -0.81 -19.42 -9.16
CA TYR A 228 -0.96 -20.24 -7.96
C TYR A 228 -1.31 -19.36 -6.76
N TRP A 229 -0.47 -18.36 -6.48
CA TRP A 229 -0.70 -17.47 -5.35
C TRP A 229 -1.98 -16.64 -5.49
N LEU A 230 -2.23 -16.04 -6.65
CA LEU A 230 -3.34 -15.08 -6.79
C LEU A 230 -4.68 -15.74 -7.09
N LYS A 231 -4.73 -16.82 -7.90
CA LYS A 231 -5.99 -17.48 -8.23
C LYS A 231 -6.29 -18.63 -7.31
N THR A 232 -5.32 -19.55 -7.07
CA THR A 232 -5.58 -20.73 -6.26
C THR A 232 -5.59 -20.39 -4.78
N VAL A 233 -4.52 -19.80 -4.24
CA VAL A 233 -4.45 -19.50 -2.80
C VAL A 233 -5.37 -18.34 -2.45
N LEU A 234 -5.13 -17.15 -3.01
CA LEU A 234 -5.82 -15.94 -2.58
C LEU A 234 -7.33 -15.97 -2.90
N ARG A 235 -7.71 -16.33 -4.14
CA ARG A 235 -9.11 -16.31 -4.55
C ARG A 235 -9.89 -17.55 -4.18
N GLN A 236 -9.34 -18.77 -4.40
CA GLN A 236 -10.09 -20.01 -4.21
C GLN A 236 -10.00 -20.52 -2.76
N GLN A 237 -8.81 -20.53 -2.14
CA GLN A 237 -8.64 -21.06 -0.78
C GLN A 237 -9.01 -20.04 0.30
N LEU A 238 -8.50 -18.79 0.19
CA LEU A 238 -8.77 -17.73 1.16
C LEU A 238 -10.06 -16.94 0.86
N HIS A 239 -10.71 -17.18 -0.29
CA HIS A 239 -11.96 -16.54 -0.71
C HIS A 239 -11.90 -15.00 -0.76
N PHE A 240 -10.73 -14.42 -0.99
CA PHE A 240 -10.57 -12.97 -1.08
C PHE A 240 -11.34 -12.40 -2.27
N LYS A 241 -12.19 -11.40 -2.01
CA LYS A 241 -13.07 -10.77 -3.01
C LYS A 241 -12.66 -9.33 -3.35
N GLY A 242 -11.72 -8.77 -2.60
CA GLY A 242 -11.26 -7.39 -2.77
C GLY A 242 -10.38 -7.20 -4.02
N VAL A 243 -9.71 -6.07 -4.08
CA VAL A 243 -8.83 -5.69 -5.19
C VAL A 243 -7.43 -6.28 -4.99
N THR A 244 -6.83 -6.83 -6.04
CA THR A 244 -5.43 -7.28 -6.02
C THR A 244 -4.59 -6.31 -6.84
N PHE A 245 -3.66 -5.62 -6.20
CA PHE A 245 -2.64 -4.82 -6.87
C PHE A 245 -1.49 -5.71 -7.38
N SER A 246 -0.67 -5.24 -8.30
CA SER A 246 0.74 -5.67 -8.32
C SER A 246 1.51 -4.85 -7.29
N ASP A 247 2.69 -5.28 -6.87
CA ASP A 247 3.71 -4.35 -6.36
C ASP A 247 4.28 -3.55 -7.54
N ASP A 248 5.14 -2.54 -7.29
CA ASP A 248 5.70 -1.70 -8.35
C ASP A 248 6.46 -2.53 -9.39
N LEU A 249 5.92 -2.58 -10.61
CA LEU A 249 6.48 -3.36 -11.71
C LEU A 249 7.83 -2.83 -12.21
N SER A 250 8.28 -1.66 -11.75
CA SER A 250 9.62 -1.14 -12.04
C SER A 250 10.71 -1.69 -11.10
N MET A 251 10.32 -2.29 -9.96
CA MET A 251 11.25 -2.88 -9.01
C MET A 251 12.09 -4.01 -9.64
N GLU A 252 13.32 -4.15 -9.17
CA GLU A 252 14.23 -5.22 -9.65
C GLU A 252 13.67 -6.62 -9.32
N GLY A 253 13.00 -6.78 -8.19
CA GLY A 253 12.31 -8.02 -7.84
C GLY A 253 11.29 -8.51 -8.87
N ALA A 254 10.78 -7.62 -9.73
CA ALA A 254 9.91 -7.97 -10.85
C ALA A 254 10.67 -8.40 -12.11
N SER A 255 12.01 -8.26 -12.18
CA SER A 255 12.80 -8.45 -13.40
C SER A 255 12.73 -9.88 -13.96
N VAL A 256 12.55 -10.87 -13.12
CA VAL A 256 12.34 -12.28 -13.54
C VAL A 256 11.08 -12.46 -14.40
N MET A 257 10.12 -11.54 -14.34
CA MET A 257 8.93 -11.55 -15.20
C MET A 257 9.19 -10.96 -16.58
N GLY A 258 10.43 -10.53 -16.89
CA GLY A 258 10.84 -9.98 -18.16
C GLY A 258 10.95 -8.45 -18.17
N ASN A 259 10.85 -7.85 -19.36
CA ASN A 259 10.83 -6.40 -19.51
C ASN A 259 9.51 -5.80 -18.98
N HIS A 260 9.42 -4.47 -18.84
CA HIS A 260 8.25 -3.79 -18.26
C HIS A 260 6.91 -4.19 -18.91
N ALA A 261 6.86 -4.31 -20.25
CA ALA A 261 5.68 -4.75 -20.96
C ALA A 261 5.27 -6.19 -20.60
N GLN A 262 6.25 -7.09 -20.51
CA GLN A 262 6.02 -8.48 -20.13
C GLN A 262 5.59 -8.61 -18.67
N ARG A 263 6.18 -7.82 -17.73
CA ARG A 263 5.79 -7.79 -16.32
C ARG A 263 4.30 -7.45 -16.16
N ALA A 264 3.80 -6.45 -16.88
CA ALA A 264 2.38 -6.09 -16.86
C ALA A 264 1.48 -7.22 -17.34
N GLN A 265 1.85 -7.89 -18.44
CA GLN A 265 1.08 -9.02 -18.97
C GLN A 265 1.08 -10.22 -18.01
N VAL A 266 2.24 -10.52 -17.39
CA VAL A 266 2.37 -11.60 -16.40
C VAL A 266 1.51 -11.32 -15.18
N ALA A 267 1.59 -10.11 -14.60
CA ALA A 267 0.81 -9.72 -13.43
C ALA A 267 -0.72 -9.79 -13.68
N LEU A 268 -1.20 -9.27 -14.81
CA LEU A 268 -2.62 -9.38 -15.20
C LEU A 268 -3.04 -10.83 -15.39
N THR A 269 -2.22 -11.64 -16.07
CA THR A 269 -2.51 -13.06 -16.30
C THR A 269 -2.51 -13.84 -14.99
N ALA A 270 -1.65 -13.48 -14.05
CA ALA A 270 -1.59 -14.07 -12.72
C ALA A 270 -2.86 -13.78 -11.90
N GLY A 271 -3.48 -12.62 -12.08
CA GLY A 271 -4.73 -12.26 -11.40
C GLY A 271 -4.71 -10.91 -10.68
N CYS A 272 -3.72 -10.04 -10.94
CA CYS A 272 -3.76 -8.66 -10.49
C CYS A 272 -4.90 -7.91 -11.19
N ASP A 273 -5.66 -7.14 -10.42
CA ASP A 273 -6.73 -6.28 -10.92
C ASP A 273 -6.19 -4.89 -11.31
N LEU A 274 -5.19 -4.40 -10.58
CA LEU A 274 -4.54 -3.09 -10.76
C LEU A 274 -3.02 -3.25 -10.76
N LEU A 275 -2.36 -2.45 -11.58
CA LEU A 275 -0.90 -2.46 -11.78
C LEU A 275 -0.29 -1.16 -11.31
N LEU A 276 0.80 -1.23 -10.54
CA LEU A 276 1.63 -0.10 -10.18
C LEU A 276 2.84 -0.03 -11.12
N ALA A 277 3.07 1.13 -11.73
CA ALA A 277 4.22 1.41 -12.57
C ALA A 277 4.79 2.78 -12.19
N CYS A 278 5.79 2.78 -11.32
CA CYS A 278 6.30 3.96 -10.63
C CYS A 278 7.81 4.09 -10.81
N ASN A 279 8.34 5.28 -10.48
CA ASN A 279 9.79 5.54 -10.40
C ASN A 279 10.59 5.29 -11.70
N ASN A 280 9.90 4.98 -12.79
CA ASN A 280 10.50 4.76 -14.12
C ASN A 280 9.51 5.16 -15.20
N ARG A 281 9.59 6.42 -15.66
CA ARG A 281 8.68 6.94 -16.71
C ARG A 281 8.72 6.13 -18.00
N GLN A 282 9.90 5.69 -18.45
CA GLN A 282 10.01 4.89 -19.67
C GLN A 282 9.35 3.51 -19.49
N GLY A 283 9.54 2.89 -18.33
CA GLY A 283 8.88 1.65 -17.97
C GLY A 283 7.36 1.80 -17.91
N SER A 284 6.85 2.88 -17.30
CA SER A 284 5.41 3.17 -17.23
C SER A 284 4.79 3.34 -18.63
N LEU A 285 5.49 4.04 -19.54
CA LEU A 285 5.05 4.19 -20.92
C LEU A 285 5.05 2.87 -21.68
N ALA A 286 6.10 2.04 -21.52
CA ALA A 286 6.16 0.71 -22.14
C ALA A 286 5.03 -0.21 -21.64
N ILE A 287 4.69 -0.13 -20.34
CA ILE A 287 3.53 -0.84 -19.78
C ILE A 287 2.24 -0.34 -20.41
N LEU A 288 2.05 0.98 -20.51
CA LEU A 288 0.85 1.57 -21.10
C LEU A 288 0.68 1.16 -22.58
N GLU A 289 1.75 1.18 -23.37
CA GLU A 289 1.74 0.72 -24.76
C GLU A 289 1.32 -0.76 -24.85
N GLN A 290 1.88 -1.62 -23.99
CA GLN A 290 1.48 -3.03 -23.93
C GLN A 290 0.01 -3.21 -23.58
N LEU A 291 -0.48 -2.44 -22.61
CA LEU A 291 -1.90 -2.47 -22.24
C LEU A 291 -2.81 -2.02 -23.39
N MET A 292 -2.40 -1.01 -24.17
CA MET A 292 -3.12 -0.60 -25.38
C MET A 292 -3.18 -1.71 -26.43
N ILE A 293 -2.11 -2.50 -26.59
CA ILE A 293 -2.09 -3.68 -27.48
C ILE A 293 -3.04 -4.77 -26.97
N LEU A 294 -3.08 -5.00 -25.68
CA LEU A 294 -3.93 -6.02 -25.06
C LEU A 294 -5.43 -5.63 -25.02
N ASP A 295 -5.73 -4.32 -24.98
CA ASP A 295 -7.10 -3.80 -24.84
C ASP A 295 -7.88 -3.69 -26.16
N LYS A 296 -7.59 -4.52 -27.15
CA LYS A 296 -8.20 -4.48 -28.50
C LYS A 296 -9.74 -4.42 -28.50
N ASN A 297 -10.39 -4.96 -27.46
CA ASN A 297 -11.85 -5.01 -27.33
C ASN A 297 -12.35 -4.30 -26.06
N GLN A 298 -11.59 -3.35 -25.52
CA GLN A 298 -11.86 -2.68 -24.24
C GLN A 298 -12.03 -3.67 -23.06
N SER A 299 -11.34 -4.81 -23.13
CA SER A 299 -11.42 -5.90 -22.17
C SER A 299 -10.70 -5.60 -20.84
N LEU A 300 -9.77 -4.63 -20.85
CA LEU A 300 -9.02 -4.22 -19.66
C LEU A 300 -9.73 -3.12 -18.85
N LYS A 301 -10.86 -2.59 -19.34
CA LYS A 301 -11.65 -1.66 -18.54
C LYS A 301 -12.21 -2.36 -17.32
N THR A 302 -11.88 -1.82 -16.15
CA THR A 302 -12.29 -2.36 -14.86
C THR A 302 -12.88 -1.24 -13.99
N ASN A 303 -13.79 -1.61 -13.09
CA ASN A 303 -14.27 -0.70 -12.03
C ASN A 303 -13.53 -0.92 -10.69
N LYS A 304 -12.46 -1.70 -10.67
CA LYS A 304 -11.77 -2.10 -9.44
C LYS A 304 -11.22 -0.91 -8.67
N ALA A 305 -10.59 0.05 -9.35
CA ALA A 305 -10.12 1.27 -8.70
C ALA A 305 -11.25 2.07 -8.01
N LYS A 306 -12.46 2.07 -8.61
CA LYS A 306 -13.63 2.77 -8.03
C LYS A 306 -14.09 2.18 -6.70
N LEU A 307 -13.79 0.90 -6.42
CA LEU A 307 -14.11 0.26 -5.14
C LEU A 307 -13.26 0.80 -3.98
N LEU A 308 -12.12 1.42 -4.29
CA LEU A 308 -11.15 1.94 -3.33
C LEU A 308 -11.27 3.45 -3.10
N LEU A 309 -12.14 4.14 -3.82
CA LEU A 309 -12.35 5.59 -3.66
C LEU A 309 -12.98 5.89 -2.30
N SER A 310 -12.41 6.86 -1.57
CA SER A 310 -13.02 7.37 -0.36
C SER A 310 -14.30 8.14 -0.68
N LYS A 311 -15.32 7.94 0.15
CA LYS A 311 -16.60 8.67 0.08
C LYS A 311 -16.69 9.77 1.13
N THR A 312 -15.83 9.76 2.12
CA THR A 312 -15.77 10.78 3.17
C THR A 312 -15.29 12.10 2.57
N LYS A 313 -15.89 13.19 3.01
CA LYS A 313 -15.56 14.55 2.59
C LYS A 313 -15.32 15.41 3.82
N ILE A 314 -14.10 15.89 3.95
CA ILE A 314 -13.67 16.82 4.98
C ILE A 314 -12.52 17.66 4.41
N THR A 315 -12.39 18.89 4.82
CA THR A 315 -11.22 19.72 4.49
C THR A 315 -10.19 19.65 5.64
N PHE A 316 -8.95 19.95 5.33
CA PHE A 316 -7.89 19.98 6.35
C PHE A 316 -8.18 21.05 7.43
N ASP A 317 -8.76 22.19 7.05
CA ASP A 317 -9.17 23.24 7.98
C ASP A 317 -10.27 22.78 8.94
N GLU A 318 -11.20 21.95 8.49
CA GLU A 318 -12.24 21.37 9.34
C GLU A 318 -11.64 20.32 10.27
N LEU A 319 -10.79 19.42 9.74
CA LEU A 319 -10.13 18.37 10.51
C LEU A 319 -9.28 18.94 11.65
N THR A 320 -8.49 19.98 11.40
CA THR A 320 -7.60 20.60 12.41
C THR A 320 -8.36 21.30 13.55
N LYS A 321 -9.65 21.59 13.36
CA LYS A 321 -10.54 22.12 14.42
C LYS A 321 -11.15 21.02 15.28
N SER A 322 -11.11 19.74 14.84
CA SER A 322 -11.64 18.60 15.59
C SER A 322 -10.86 18.36 16.89
N LEU A 323 -11.58 18.24 17.98
CA LEU A 323 -10.99 17.86 19.28
C LEU A 323 -10.50 16.41 19.25
N GLU A 324 -11.23 15.53 18.57
CA GLU A 324 -10.88 14.12 18.40
C GLU A 324 -9.54 13.98 17.68
N TRP A 325 -9.36 14.65 16.54
CA TRP A 325 -8.10 14.64 15.79
C TRP A 325 -6.94 15.12 16.65
N ARG A 326 -7.10 16.25 17.38
CA ARG A 326 -6.05 16.79 18.27
C ARG A 326 -5.69 15.78 19.37
N TYR A 327 -6.70 15.17 19.99
CA TYR A 327 -6.47 14.19 21.04
C TYR A 327 -5.72 12.96 20.53
N CYS A 328 -6.13 12.37 19.41
CA CYS A 328 -5.45 11.23 18.79
C CYS A 328 -4.02 11.58 18.37
N ARG A 329 -3.82 12.73 17.71
CA ARG A 329 -2.50 13.23 17.33
C ARG A 329 -1.56 13.37 18.53
N ASP A 330 -2.02 13.95 19.62
CA ASP A 330 -1.20 14.15 20.83
C ASP A 330 -0.79 12.81 21.46
N LYS A 331 -1.64 11.79 21.42
CA LYS A 331 -1.32 10.43 21.86
C LYS A 331 -0.23 9.81 20.98
N LEU A 332 -0.37 9.93 19.67
CA LEU A 332 0.62 9.40 18.71
C LEU A 332 1.97 10.12 18.80
N THR A 333 1.96 11.43 19.07
CA THR A 333 3.19 12.19 19.34
C THR A 333 3.93 11.63 20.55
N LYS A 334 3.22 11.37 21.65
CA LYS A 334 3.81 10.75 22.86
C LYS A 334 4.36 9.35 22.59
N LEU A 335 3.69 8.56 21.75
CA LEU A 335 4.21 7.24 21.35
C LEU A 335 5.49 7.37 20.51
N ASN A 336 5.56 8.34 19.59
CA ASN A 336 6.78 8.60 18.82
C ASN A 336 7.95 9.03 19.72
N GLU A 337 7.71 9.87 20.73
CA GLU A 337 8.74 10.27 21.71
C GLU A 337 9.27 9.03 22.47
N LYS A 338 8.39 8.19 22.99
CA LYS A 338 8.79 6.93 23.67
C LYS A 338 9.56 5.99 22.73
N TRP A 339 9.12 5.88 21.49
CA TRP A 339 9.80 5.06 20.50
C TRP A 339 11.21 5.57 20.19
N ALA A 340 11.40 6.88 20.09
CA ALA A 340 12.73 7.47 19.87
C ALA A 340 13.70 7.17 21.03
N ASP A 341 13.22 7.23 22.28
CA ASP A 341 14.00 6.85 23.46
C ASP A 341 14.35 5.36 23.45
N TYR A 342 13.38 4.49 23.15
CA TYR A 342 13.59 3.04 23.01
C TYR A 342 14.63 2.71 21.95
N ALA A 343 14.49 3.26 20.75
CA ALA A 343 15.41 3.02 19.64
C ALA A 343 16.83 3.50 19.95
N SER A 344 16.97 4.62 20.66
CA SER A 344 18.28 5.15 21.07
C SER A 344 18.96 4.31 22.15
N SER A 345 18.20 3.53 22.92
CA SER A 345 18.73 2.70 24.03
C SER A 345 19.13 1.29 23.56
N ASN A 346 18.67 0.86 22.38
CA ASN A 346 18.88 -0.50 21.85
C ASN A 346 19.80 -0.51 20.61
N HIS A 347 20.39 0.61 20.24
CA HIS A 347 21.42 0.77 19.22
C HIS A 347 22.66 1.43 19.81
#